data_60ffb53ea924ecb5292d9c5970bc72b6
#
_entry.id   60ffb53ea924ecb5292d9c5970bc72b6
#
_cell.length_a   1.000
_cell.length_b   1.000
_cell.length_c   1.000
_cell.angle_alpha   90.00
_cell.angle_beta   90.00
_cell.angle_gamma   90.00
#
_symmetry.space_group_name_H-M   'P 1'
#
loop_
_entity.id
_entity.type
_entity.pdbx_description
1 polymer ?
#
loop_
_entity_poly.entity_id
_entity_poly.type
_entity_poly.pdbx_seq_one_letter_code
_entity_poly.pdbx_strand_id
1 'polypeptide(L)'
;MITPPDTLIVSDYVICATLRKVPDVFNASMLWERVRSGQDGVFLLEALKRYPRVPRGHQRKETCYSQVIVRIPERDYLRDNRLDEGIAREMLLRELHRLHERDLGRQMVENTAIRYHLEPDPVLRPGEVQFLFGRAIYLPADDELPLFYIQATSEGQADWRELGMIHAGQRLTLLNGDRRAGSFPVVGWPFPNGESILLMLRPGVPALVDVLSEPPGGLNLADDGEGGFIVRDRRGRALRLRVVARSVEV
;
A
#
# COMPACT_ATOMS: atom_id res chain seq x y z
N MET A 1 -20.18 14.46 3.20
CA MET A 1 -18.97 13.64 3.32
C MET A 1 -18.36 13.60 1.93
N ILE A 2 -17.30 14.34 1.68
CA ILE A 2 -16.61 14.38 0.38
C ILE A 2 -15.76 13.13 0.35
N THR A 3 -16.06 12.20 -0.54
CA THR A 3 -15.21 11.05 -0.82
C THR A 3 -13.92 11.59 -1.43
N PRO A 4 -12.74 11.31 -0.87
CA PRO A 4 -11.51 11.76 -1.48
C PRO A 4 -11.39 11.20 -2.90
N PRO A 5 -10.80 11.93 -3.83
CA PRO A 5 -10.66 11.47 -5.20
C PRO A 5 -9.92 10.14 -5.23
N ASP A 6 -10.50 9.15 -5.90
CA ASP A 6 -10.00 7.77 -6.04
C ASP A 6 -8.77 7.71 -6.97
N THR A 7 -7.76 8.51 -6.71
CA THR A 7 -6.49 8.35 -7.44
C THR A 7 -5.63 7.35 -6.68
N LEU A 8 -5.97 6.08 -6.84
CA LEU A 8 -5.25 4.97 -6.24
C LEU A 8 -4.14 4.53 -7.18
N ILE A 9 -2.91 4.90 -6.86
CA ILE A 9 -1.75 4.32 -7.51
C ILE A 9 -1.30 3.14 -6.64
N VAL A 10 -1.40 1.95 -7.18
CA VAL A 10 -0.76 0.77 -6.57
C VAL A 10 0.70 0.79 -6.98
N SER A 11 1.54 1.10 -6.05
CA SER A 11 2.95 1.34 -6.34
C SER A 11 3.84 0.14 -6.07
N ASP A 12 3.43 -0.72 -5.17
CA ASP A 12 4.22 -1.85 -4.73
C ASP A 12 3.38 -3.12 -4.86
N TYR A 13 3.58 -3.81 -5.98
CA TYR A 13 2.87 -5.06 -6.23
C TYR A 13 3.53 -6.18 -5.43
N VAL A 14 2.82 -6.65 -4.45
CA VAL A 14 3.22 -7.77 -3.62
C VAL A 14 3.16 -9.07 -4.41
N ILE A 15 2.12 -9.20 -5.25
CA ILE A 15 1.88 -10.36 -6.10
C ILE A 15 1.39 -9.88 -7.45
N CYS A 16 1.97 -10.43 -8.50
CA CYS A 16 1.50 -10.26 -9.87
C CYS A 16 1.19 -11.64 -10.46
N ALA A 17 -0.06 -11.87 -10.85
CA ALA A 17 -0.50 -13.10 -11.49
C ALA A 17 -1.09 -12.78 -12.87
N THR A 18 -0.57 -13.41 -13.91
CA THR A 18 -1.09 -13.27 -15.28
C THR A 18 -1.73 -14.58 -15.71
N LEU A 19 -3.05 -14.56 -15.85
CA LEU A 19 -3.84 -15.65 -16.39
C LEU A 19 -3.81 -15.59 -17.93
N ARG A 20 -3.67 -16.75 -18.58
CA ARG A 20 -3.66 -16.85 -20.03
C ARG A 20 -4.74 -17.79 -20.52
N LYS A 21 -5.15 -17.64 -21.78
CA LYS A 21 -6.21 -18.46 -22.41
C LYS A 21 -7.51 -18.43 -21.59
N VAL A 22 -7.86 -17.25 -21.09
CA VAL A 22 -9.12 -17.01 -20.40
C VAL A 22 -10.22 -16.92 -21.43
N PRO A 23 -11.23 -17.81 -21.42
CA PRO A 23 -12.31 -17.77 -22.42
C PRO A 23 -13.25 -16.60 -22.24
N ASP A 24 -13.48 -16.19 -20.98
CA ASP A 24 -14.33 -15.05 -20.62
C ASP A 24 -13.68 -14.22 -19.52
N VAL A 25 -13.24 -13.01 -19.86
CA VAL A 25 -12.54 -12.10 -18.96
C VAL A 25 -13.44 -11.49 -17.89
N PHE A 26 -14.77 -11.62 -18.03
CA PHE A 26 -15.76 -11.16 -17.05
C PHE A 26 -16.28 -12.27 -16.13
N ASN A 27 -15.81 -13.49 -16.27
CA ASN A 27 -16.20 -14.60 -15.40
C ASN A 27 -15.39 -14.60 -14.10
N ALA A 28 -15.90 -13.91 -13.09
CA ALA A 28 -15.23 -13.74 -11.80
C ALA A 28 -14.89 -15.07 -11.11
N SER A 29 -15.80 -16.04 -11.12
CA SER A 29 -15.61 -17.33 -10.44
C SER A 29 -14.44 -18.12 -11.05
N MET A 30 -14.37 -18.17 -12.37
CA MET A 30 -13.29 -18.83 -13.09
C MET A 30 -11.95 -18.10 -12.87
N LEU A 31 -11.93 -16.77 -12.97
CA LEU A 31 -10.72 -16.00 -12.75
C LEU A 31 -10.19 -16.18 -11.34
N TRP A 32 -11.07 -16.09 -10.35
CA TRP A 32 -10.70 -16.24 -8.94
C TRP A 32 -10.15 -17.62 -8.63
N GLU A 33 -10.81 -18.68 -9.12
CA GLU A 33 -10.34 -20.06 -8.91
C GLU A 33 -8.94 -20.28 -9.50
N ARG A 34 -8.67 -19.76 -10.69
CA ARG A 34 -7.35 -19.86 -11.32
C ARG A 34 -6.27 -19.09 -10.56
N VAL A 35 -6.57 -17.87 -10.08
CA VAL A 35 -5.64 -17.10 -9.22
C VAL A 35 -5.38 -17.82 -7.91
N ARG A 36 -6.42 -18.38 -7.31
CA ARG A 36 -6.34 -19.05 -6.02
C ARG A 36 -5.61 -20.37 -6.10
N SER A 37 -5.88 -21.20 -7.11
CA SER A 37 -5.30 -22.53 -7.29
C SER A 37 -3.86 -22.52 -7.78
N GLY A 38 -3.38 -21.40 -8.31
CA GLY A 38 -2.04 -21.29 -8.89
C GLY A 38 -1.89 -22.01 -10.23
N GLN A 39 -2.99 -22.23 -10.92
CA GLN A 39 -3.00 -22.92 -12.23
C GLN A 39 -2.10 -22.22 -13.26
N ASP A 40 -1.93 -20.93 -13.16
CA ASP A 40 -1.09 -20.10 -14.03
C ASP A 40 0.29 -19.76 -13.42
N GLY A 41 0.74 -20.53 -12.44
CA GLY A 41 2.11 -20.46 -11.90
C GLY A 41 2.27 -19.62 -10.63
N VAL A 42 1.25 -18.87 -10.21
CA VAL A 42 1.27 -18.12 -8.93
C VAL A 42 0.19 -18.66 -8.02
N PHE A 43 0.60 -19.42 -7.00
CA PHE A 43 -0.33 -19.89 -5.99
C PHE A 43 -0.52 -18.80 -4.92
N LEU A 44 -1.64 -18.07 -4.98
CA LEU A 44 -1.91 -16.90 -4.17
C LEU A 44 -1.70 -17.13 -2.66
N LEU A 45 -2.22 -18.24 -2.13
CA LEU A 45 -2.09 -18.56 -0.70
C LEU A 45 -0.63 -18.79 -0.28
N GLU A 46 0.17 -19.43 -1.12
CA GLU A 46 1.60 -19.65 -0.83
C GLU A 46 2.40 -18.36 -0.96
N ALA A 47 2.08 -17.54 -1.94
CA ALA A 47 2.68 -16.20 -2.09
C ALA A 47 2.36 -15.32 -0.88
N LEU A 48 1.12 -15.30 -0.39
CA LEU A 48 0.72 -14.56 0.80
C LEU A 48 1.40 -15.04 2.08
N LYS A 49 1.67 -16.34 2.22
CA LYS A 49 2.39 -16.89 3.38
C LYS A 49 3.85 -16.43 3.45
N ARG A 50 4.47 -16.15 2.30
CA ARG A 50 5.88 -15.72 2.23
C ARG A 50 6.09 -14.25 2.60
N TYR A 51 5.02 -13.45 2.56
CA TYR A 51 5.12 -12.04 2.93
C TYR A 51 5.25 -11.86 4.43
N PRO A 52 6.19 -11.02 4.88
CA PRO A 52 6.33 -10.71 6.29
C PRO A 52 5.04 -10.06 6.78
N ARG A 53 4.38 -10.73 7.70
CA ARG A 53 3.23 -10.20 8.41
C ARG A 53 3.77 -9.33 9.51
N VAL A 54 3.44 -8.05 9.49
CA VAL A 54 3.83 -7.14 10.58
C VAL A 54 3.05 -7.56 11.82
N PRO A 55 3.69 -8.11 12.87
CA PRO A 55 3.00 -8.41 14.10
C PRO A 55 2.69 -7.09 14.80
N ARG A 56 1.43 -6.70 14.82
CA ARG A 56 0.97 -5.71 15.80
C ARG A 56 0.70 -6.41 17.10
N GLY A 57 1.22 -5.82 18.20
CA GLY A 57 1.16 -6.29 19.57
C GLY A 57 -0.02 -7.23 19.86
N HIS A 58 0.27 -8.39 20.42
CA HIS A 58 -0.67 -9.45 20.71
C HIS A 58 -1.59 -9.89 19.56
N GLN A 59 -1.02 -10.59 18.55
CA GLN A 59 -1.70 -11.56 17.68
C GLN A 59 -2.49 -11.09 16.46
N ARG A 60 -2.50 -9.83 16.01
CA ARG A 60 -3.18 -9.46 14.78
C ARG A 60 -2.24 -9.51 13.57
N LYS A 61 -2.60 -10.33 12.57
CA LYS A 61 -1.90 -10.45 11.29
C LYS A 61 -2.46 -9.42 10.34
N GLU A 62 -1.66 -8.49 9.85
CA GLU A 62 -2.09 -7.55 8.80
C GLU A 62 -1.86 -8.15 7.42
N THR A 63 -2.81 -7.93 6.51
CA THR A 63 -2.58 -8.24 5.10
C THR A 63 -1.53 -7.29 4.54
N CYS A 64 -0.65 -7.84 3.72
CA CYS A 64 0.40 -7.06 3.07
C CYS A 64 -0.11 -6.23 1.88
N TYR A 65 -1.39 -6.33 1.52
CA TYR A 65 -2.02 -5.57 0.44
C TYR A 65 -3.42 -5.08 0.86
N SER A 66 -3.85 -3.99 0.26
CA SER A 66 -5.18 -3.40 0.46
C SER A 66 -5.90 -3.12 -0.85
N GLN A 67 -5.21 -3.29 -1.97
CA GLN A 67 -5.72 -3.00 -3.30
C GLN A 67 -5.45 -4.17 -4.23
N VAL A 68 -6.42 -4.46 -5.10
CA VAL A 68 -6.28 -5.42 -6.18
C VAL A 68 -6.66 -4.74 -7.48
N ILE A 69 -5.70 -4.63 -8.39
CA ILE A 69 -5.96 -4.18 -9.75
C ILE A 69 -6.14 -5.42 -10.63
N VAL A 70 -7.24 -5.45 -11.35
CA VAL A 70 -7.50 -6.42 -12.40
C VAL A 70 -7.32 -5.72 -13.73
N ARG A 71 -6.35 -6.13 -14.52
CA ARG A 71 -6.13 -5.62 -15.88
C ARG A 71 -6.69 -6.60 -16.90
N ILE A 72 -7.46 -6.07 -17.81
CA ILE A 72 -8.05 -6.81 -18.94
C ILE A 72 -7.63 -6.17 -20.26
N PRO A 73 -7.69 -6.91 -21.38
CA PRO A 73 -7.41 -6.32 -22.69
C PRO A 73 -8.31 -5.10 -22.95
N GLU A 74 -7.69 -4.01 -23.41
CA GLU A 74 -8.41 -2.77 -23.73
C GLU A 74 -9.59 -2.99 -24.65
N ARG A 75 -9.46 -3.92 -25.62
CA ARG A 75 -10.55 -4.29 -26.53
C ARG A 75 -11.79 -4.78 -25.77
N ASP A 76 -11.61 -5.62 -24.74
CA ASP A 76 -12.72 -6.20 -24.00
C ASP A 76 -13.34 -5.14 -23.08
N TYR A 77 -12.52 -4.25 -22.51
CA TYR A 77 -12.97 -3.09 -21.75
C TYR A 77 -13.84 -2.14 -22.58
N LEU A 78 -13.38 -1.80 -23.80
CA LEU A 78 -14.13 -0.92 -24.70
C LEU A 78 -15.41 -1.57 -25.23
N ARG A 79 -15.39 -2.89 -25.41
CA ARG A 79 -16.58 -3.65 -25.81
C ARG A 79 -17.67 -3.59 -24.74
N ASP A 80 -17.32 -3.80 -23.47
CA ASP A 80 -18.24 -3.70 -22.33
C ASP A 80 -18.84 -2.29 -22.23
N ASN A 81 -18.03 -1.25 -22.44
CA ASN A 81 -18.52 0.13 -22.48
C ASN A 81 -19.60 0.37 -23.55
N ARG A 82 -19.43 -0.23 -24.72
CA ARG A 82 -20.32 0.00 -25.87
C ARG A 82 -21.61 -0.81 -25.82
N LEU A 83 -21.54 -2.03 -25.28
CA LEU A 83 -22.65 -2.98 -25.32
C LEU A 83 -23.44 -2.99 -24.02
N ASP A 84 -22.78 -2.85 -22.90
CA ASP A 84 -23.35 -3.08 -21.58
C ASP A 84 -23.12 -1.91 -20.60
N GLU A 85 -22.75 -0.73 -21.10
CA GLU A 85 -22.51 0.49 -20.32
C GLU A 85 -21.59 0.29 -19.09
N GLY A 86 -20.72 -0.73 -19.14
CA GLY A 86 -19.80 -1.08 -18.05
C GLY A 86 -20.37 -2.03 -17.01
N ILE A 87 -21.57 -2.57 -17.20
CA ILE A 87 -22.23 -3.45 -16.22
C ILE A 87 -21.42 -4.72 -15.96
N ALA A 88 -20.84 -5.32 -17.02
CA ALA A 88 -20.07 -6.55 -16.85
C ALA A 88 -18.84 -6.34 -15.94
N ARG A 89 -18.19 -5.18 -16.02
CA ARG A 89 -17.07 -4.79 -15.15
C ARG A 89 -17.50 -4.63 -13.69
N GLU A 90 -18.61 -3.96 -13.46
CA GLU A 90 -19.13 -3.77 -12.10
C GLU A 90 -19.50 -5.10 -11.47
N MET A 91 -20.15 -5.98 -12.22
CA MET A 91 -20.49 -7.32 -11.76
C MET A 91 -19.23 -8.14 -11.45
N LEU A 92 -18.22 -8.08 -12.33
CA LEU A 92 -16.93 -8.74 -12.13
C LEU A 92 -16.27 -8.30 -10.82
N LEU A 93 -16.14 -6.99 -10.60
CA LEU A 93 -15.49 -6.45 -9.41
C LEU A 93 -16.25 -6.81 -8.12
N ARG A 94 -17.57 -6.70 -8.12
CA ARG A 94 -18.42 -7.05 -6.99
C ARG A 94 -18.28 -8.53 -6.62
N GLU A 95 -18.29 -9.39 -7.62
CA GLU A 95 -18.20 -10.83 -7.39
C GLU A 95 -16.78 -11.26 -6.98
N LEU A 96 -15.73 -10.68 -7.56
CA LEU A 96 -14.34 -10.89 -7.12
C LEU A 96 -14.15 -10.49 -5.66
N HIS A 97 -14.68 -9.35 -5.26
CA HIS A 97 -14.63 -8.90 -3.86
C HIS A 97 -15.32 -9.90 -2.93
N ARG A 98 -16.52 -10.36 -3.28
CA ARG A 98 -17.27 -11.37 -2.51
C ARG A 98 -16.50 -12.69 -2.37
N LEU A 99 -15.91 -13.17 -3.46
CA LEU A 99 -15.11 -14.40 -3.48
C LEU A 99 -13.84 -14.25 -2.62
N HIS A 100 -13.19 -13.11 -2.69
CA HIS A 100 -12.03 -12.78 -1.88
C HIS A 100 -12.38 -12.78 -0.38
N GLU A 101 -13.44 -12.11 0.02
CA GLU A 101 -13.88 -12.10 1.42
C GLU A 101 -14.22 -13.50 1.92
N ARG A 102 -14.93 -14.30 1.11
CA ARG A 102 -15.27 -15.68 1.45
C ARG A 102 -14.04 -16.54 1.72
N ASP A 103 -13.05 -16.47 0.82
CA ASP A 103 -11.92 -17.41 0.82
C ASP A 103 -10.73 -16.93 1.66
N LEU A 104 -10.53 -15.61 1.76
CA LEU A 104 -9.39 -14.98 2.42
C LEU A 104 -9.77 -14.06 3.60
N GLY A 105 -11.03 -13.76 3.80
CA GLY A 105 -11.49 -12.79 4.81
C GLY A 105 -11.03 -13.14 6.23
N ARG A 106 -10.96 -14.43 6.59
CA ARG A 106 -10.44 -14.87 7.89
C ARG A 106 -8.93 -14.66 8.09
N GLN A 107 -8.21 -14.41 7.00
CA GLN A 107 -6.76 -14.15 7.03
C GLN A 107 -6.45 -12.65 7.03
N MET A 108 -7.48 -11.83 6.85
CA MET A 108 -7.37 -10.38 6.82
C MET A 108 -7.57 -9.79 8.20
N VAL A 109 -6.99 -8.62 8.42
CA VAL A 109 -7.23 -7.86 9.65
C VAL A 109 -8.65 -7.32 9.62
N GLU A 110 -9.35 -7.41 10.75
CA GLU A 110 -10.62 -6.72 10.93
C GLU A 110 -10.50 -5.26 10.49
N ASN A 111 -11.42 -4.83 9.61
CA ASN A 111 -11.51 -3.48 9.04
C ASN A 111 -10.52 -3.13 7.90
N THR A 112 -9.74 -4.03 7.36
CA THR A 112 -9.02 -3.77 6.12
C THR A 112 -9.93 -4.06 4.94
N ALA A 113 -10.69 -3.07 4.48
CA ALA A 113 -11.46 -3.19 3.25
C ALA A 113 -10.49 -3.32 2.07
N ILE A 114 -10.53 -4.45 1.38
CA ILE A 114 -9.82 -4.62 0.12
C ILE A 114 -10.64 -3.96 -0.98
N ARG A 115 -9.96 -3.15 -1.78
CA ARG A 115 -10.57 -2.48 -2.92
C ARG A 115 -10.11 -3.14 -4.20
N TYR A 116 -11.06 -3.42 -5.06
CA TYR A 116 -10.85 -3.93 -6.40
C TYR A 116 -11.01 -2.82 -7.42
N HIS A 117 -10.05 -2.72 -8.34
CA HIS A 117 -10.06 -1.80 -9.47
C HIS A 117 -9.89 -2.58 -10.76
N LEU A 118 -10.52 -2.12 -11.84
CA LEU A 118 -10.35 -2.70 -13.15
C LEU A 118 -9.81 -1.65 -14.10
N GLU A 119 -8.73 -2.00 -14.77
CA GLU A 119 -8.03 -1.13 -15.72
C GLU A 119 -7.94 -1.80 -17.10
N PRO A 120 -8.10 -1.04 -18.19
CA PRO A 120 -7.74 -1.51 -19.51
C PRO A 120 -6.22 -1.55 -19.66
N ASP A 121 -5.71 -2.57 -20.33
CA ASP A 121 -4.30 -2.67 -20.67
C ASP A 121 -4.13 -2.99 -22.16
N PRO A 122 -3.54 -2.08 -22.96
CA PRO A 122 -3.35 -2.26 -24.38
C PRO A 122 -2.29 -3.32 -24.73
N VAL A 123 -1.46 -3.72 -23.77
CA VAL A 123 -0.40 -4.72 -23.97
C VAL A 123 -0.93 -6.14 -23.78
N LEU A 124 -1.99 -6.32 -23.01
CA LEU A 124 -2.59 -7.63 -22.80
C LEU A 124 -3.25 -8.16 -24.07
N ARG A 125 -2.97 -9.42 -24.36
CA ARG A 125 -3.55 -10.14 -25.48
C ARG A 125 -4.98 -10.60 -25.17
N PRO A 126 -5.81 -10.86 -26.18
CA PRO A 126 -7.11 -11.48 -25.98
C PRO A 126 -7.01 -12.74 -25.13
N GLY A 127 -7.84 -12.84 -24.08
CA GLY A 127 -7.82 -13.95 -23.15
C GLY A 127 -6.67 -13.92 -22.14
N GLU A 128 -5.99 -12.80 -21.98
CA GLU A 128 -5.08 -12.57 -20.84
C GLU A 128 -5.75 -11.67 -19.81
N VAL A 129 -5.58 -12.00 -18.53
CA VAL A 129 -6.04 -11.18 -17.41
C VAL A 129 -4.92 -11.13 -16.38
N GLN A 130 -4.61 -9.93 -15.90
CA GLN A 130 -3.57 -9.74 -14.90
C GLN A 130 -4.18 -9.28 -13.57
N PHE A 131 -3.76 -9.92 -12.49
CA PHE A 131 -4.08 -9.52 -11.12
C PHE A 131 -2.84 -8.96 -10.44
N LEU A 132 -2.97 -7.77 -9.89
CA LEU A 132 -1.91 -7.07 -9.17
C LEU A 132 -2.40 -6.81 -7.75
N PHE A 133 -1.83 -7.52 -6.79
CA PHE A 133 -2.12 -7.34 -5.36
C PHE A 133 -1.08 -6.39 -4.79
N GLY A 134 -1.50 -5.26 -4.27
CA GLY A 134 -0.57 -4.24 -3.84
C GLY A 134 -1.12 -3.31 -2.77
N ARG A 135 -0.31 -2.31 -2.44
CA ARG A 135 -0.66 -1.25 -1.49
C ARG A 135 -1.06 0.01 -2.26
N ALA A 136 -2.09 0.68 -1.79
CA ALA A 136 -2.44 1.99 -2.32
C ALA A 136 -1.48 3.05 -1.79
N ILE A 137 -1.06 3.95 -2.68
CA ILE A 137 -0.43 5.19 -2.31
C ILE A 137 -1.51 6.26 -2.34
N TYR A 138 -1.52 7.02 -1.28
CA TYR A 138 -2.31 8.23 -1.25
C TYR A 138 -1.58 9.34 -2.03
N LEU A 139 -2.29 9.95 -2.96
CA LEU A 139 -1.84 11.17 -3.62
C LEU A 139 -2.73 12.31 -3.10
N PRO A 140 -2.15 13.28 -2.38
CA PRO A 140 -2.90 14.44 -1.93
C PRO A 140 -3.37 15.26 -3.13
N ALA A 141 -4.52 15.91 -2.99
CA ALA A 141 -4.94 16.93 -3.94
C ALA A 141 -4.00 18.15 -3.85
N ASP A 142 -3.87 18.92 -4.93
CA ASP A 142 -2.95 20.05 -5.02
C ASP A 142 -3.19 21.13 -3.93
N ASP A 143 -4.42 21.22 -3.43
CA ASP A 143 -4.86 22.14 -2.37
C ASP A 143 -4.99 21.49 -1.00
N GLU A 144 -4.69 20.18 -0.89
CA GLU A 144 -4.80 19.47 0.38
C GLU A 144 -3.65 19.82 1.32
N LEU A 145 -4.00 20.36 2.47
CA LEU A 145 -3.03 20.77 3.47
C LEU A 145 -2.59 19.56 4.32
N PRO A 146 -1.28 19.43 4.60
CA PRO A 146 -0.79 18.33 5.42
C PRO A 146 -1.25 18.45 6.87
N LEU A 147 -1.37 17.31 7.54
CA LEU A 147 -1.57 17.24 8.99
C LEU A 147 -0.24 17.31 9.74
N PHE A 148 0.81 16.69 9.17
CA PHE A 148 2.12 16.62 9.79
C PHE A 148 3.23 16.84 8.76
N TYR A 149 4.34 17.38 9.24
CA TYR A 149 5.62 17.46 8.54
C TYR A 149 6.59 16.43 9.13
N ILE A 150 7.31 15.74 8.26
CA ILE A 150 8.34 14.77 8.64
C ILE A 150 9.69 15.45 8.48
N GLN A 151 10.46 15.51 9.55
CA GLN A 151 11.77 16.14 9.54
C GLN A 151 12.82 15.19 10.10
N ALA A 152 14.02 15.24 9.53
CA ALA A 152 15.15 14.48 10.04
C ALA A 152 16.44 15.29 10.06
N THR A 153 17.34 14.87 10.94
CA THR A 153 18.70 15.39 11.02
C THR A 153 19.68 14.28 11.38
N SER A 154 20.94 14.43 11.02
CA SER A 154 21.98 13.51 11.52
C SER A 154 22.20 13.70 13.01
N GLU A 155 22.60 12.64 13.71
CA GLU A 155 22.91 12.73 15.13
C GLU A 155 24.01 13.78 15.38
N GLY A 156 23.77 14.70 16.31
CA GLY A 156 24.69 15.79 16.64
C GLY A 156 24.59 17.04 15.76
N GLN A 157 23.70 17.07 14.76
CA GLN A 157 23.42 18.25 13.97
C GLN A 157 22.12 18.93 14.42
N ALA A 158 22.08 20.26 14.31
CA ALA A 158 20.92 21.08 14.67
C ALA A 158 20.00 21.35 13.47
N ASP A 159 20.47 21.15 12.23
CA ASP A 159 19.74 21.45 11.03
C ASP A 159 18.74 20.35 10.70
N TRP A 160 17.48 20.63 10.94
CA TRP A 160 16.39 19.73 10.56
C TRP A 160 16.01 19.95 9.09
N ARG A 161 15.99 18.86 8.34
CA ARG A 161 15.55 18.86 6.95
C ARG A 161 14.16 18.26 6.86
N GLU A 162 13.28 18.90 6.12
CA GLU A 162 12.00 18.35 5.78
C GLU A 162 12.17 17.20 4.78
N LEU A 163 11.59 16.04 5.10
CA LEU A 163 11.62 14.85 4.27
C LEU A 163 10.33 14.68 3.49
N GLY A 164 9.21 15.14 4.03
CA GLY A 164 7.90 15.00 3.43
C GLY A 164 6.77 15.38 4.38
N MET A 165 5.56 15.09 3.95
CA MET A 165 4.33 15.48 4.63
C MET A 165 3.40 14.27 4.77
N ILE A 166 2.52 14.30 5.76
CA ILE A 166 1.45 13.32 5.96
C ILE A 166 0.11 14.05 5.87
N HIS A 167 -0.76 13.59 4.97
CA HIS A 167 -2.08 14.13 4.74
C HIS A 167 -3.17 13.27 5.41
N ALA A 168 -4.38 13.81 5.55
CA ALA A 168 -5.46 13.15 6.27
C ALA A 168 -5.87 11.78 5.69
N GLY A 169 -5.78 11.61 4.37
CA GLY A 169 -6.07 10.36 3.69
C GLY A 169 -4.93 9.34 3.70
N GLN A 170 -3.71 9.79 4.00
CA GLN A 170 -2.51 8.98 3.93
C GLN A 170 -2.33 8.16 5.20
N ARG A 171 -2.58 6.87 5.13
CA ARG A 171 -2.52 5.98 6.29
C ARG A 171 -1.12 5.49 6.62
N LEU A 172 -0.33 5.26 5.60
CA LEU A 172 1.01 4.68 5.71
C LEU A 172 1.98 5.51 4.89
N THR A 173 3.14 5.80 5.47
CA THR A 173 4.25 6.46 4.79
C THR A 173 5.53 5.68 5.09
N LEU A 174 6.26 5.30 4.06
CA LEU A 174 7.51 4.58 4.19
C LEU A 174 8.68 5.52 3.89
N LEU A 175 9.62 5.62 4.84
CA LEU A 175 10.88 6.37 4.65
C LEU A 175 12.01 5.37 4.44
N ASN A 176 12.74 5.51 3.34
CA ASN A 176 13.91 4.68 3.03
C ASN A 176 14.91 5.40 2.10
N GLY A 177 16.02 4.76 1.78
CA GLY A 177 16.99 5.29 0.82
C GLY A 177 16.70 4.93 -0.63
N ASP A 178 15.75 4.04 -0.89
CA ASP A 178 15.46 3.54 -2.22
C ASP A 178 14.29 4.32 -2.83
N ARG A 179 14.33 4.52 -4.15
CA ARG A 179 13.18 5.03 -4.90
C ARG A 179 12.16 3.91 -5.16
N ARG A 180 11.55 3.42 -4.11
CA ARG A 180 10.40 2.53 -4.27
C ARG A 180 9.15 3.38 -4.40
N ALA A 181 8.26 2.96 -5.27
CA ALA A 181 6.98 3.63 -5.39
C ALA A 181 6.26 3.61 -4.03
N GLY A 182 5.75 4.74 -3.56
CA GLY A 182 5.10 4.91 -2.25
C GLY A 182 6.03 5.10 -1.06
N SER A 183 7.32 5.20 -1.31
CA SER A 183 8.27 5.61 -0.30
C SER A 183 8.75 7.04 -0.56
N PHE A 184 9.06 7.76 0.49
CA PHE A 184 9.82 8.99 0.40
C PHE A 184 11.30 8.64 0.41
N PRO A 185 12.03 8.81 -0.71
CA PRO A 185 13.46 8.60 -0.74
C PRO A 185 14.15 9.71 0.05
N VAL A 186 14.81 9.31 1.11
CA VAL A 186 15.59 10.25 1.93
C VAL A 186 17.02 10.31 1.41
N VAL A 187 17.41 11.49 0.95
CA VAL A 187 18.81 11.72 0.51
C VAL A 187 19.72 11.60 1.71
N GLY A 188 20.75 10.75 1.58
CA GLY A 188 21.68 10.48 2.68
C GLY A 188 21.13 9.50 3.72
N TRP A 189 20.19 8.62 3.31
CA TRP A 189 19.67 7.56 4.17
C TRP A 189 20.81 6.71 4.75
N PRO A 190 20.96 6.66 6.09
CA PRO A 190 22.14 6.03 6.68
C PRO A 190 22.02 4.50 6.77
N PHE A 191 20.81 3.94 6.59
CA PHE A 191 20.54 2.52 6.82
C PHE A 191 20.54 1.77 5.48
N PRO A 192 21.46 0.83 5.25
CA PRO A 192 21.49 0.01 4.05
C PRO A 192 20.51 -1.16 4.13
N ASN A 193 20.40 -1.89 3.03
CA ASN A 193 19.74 -3.18 2.96
C ASN A 193 18.22 -3.18 3.17
N GLY A 194 17.53 -2.09 2.81
CA GLY A 194 16.09 -2.05 2.84
C GLY A 194 15.48 -1.86 4.23
N GLU A 195 16.30 -1.53 5.23
CA GLU A 195 15.79 -1.05 6.52
C GLU A 195 15.11 0.30 6.32
N SER A 196 13.89 0.41 6.80
CA SER A 196 12.98 1.54 6.57
C SER A 196 12.28 1.94 7.84
N ILE A 197 11.72 3.15 7.86
CA ILE A 197 10.81 3.61 8.91
C ILE A 197 9.41 3.67 8.32
N LEU A 198 8.47 3.02 8.98
CA LEU A 198 7.06 3.08 8.67
C LEU A 198 6.37 4.08 9.59
N LEU A 199 5.76 5.11 9.01
CA LEU A 199 4.91 6.06 9.71
C LEU A 199 3.45 5.69 9.47
N MET A 200 2.69 5.53 10.53
CA MET A 200 1.30 5.12 10.45
C MET A 200 0.40 6.15 11.10
N LEU A 201 -0.43 6.80 10.28
CA LEU A 201 -1.42 7.75 10.75
C LEU A 201 -2.58 7.04 11.45
N ARG A 202 -2.80 7.37 12.73
CA ARG A 202 -4.02 7.03 13.45
C ARG A 202 -4.98 8.19 13.38
N PRO A 203 -6.12 8.04 12.68
CA PRO A 203 -7.13 9.09 12.64
C PRO A 203 -7.76 9.28 14.01
N GLY A 204 -8.01 10.53 14.36
CA GLY A 204 -8.61 10.91 15.64
C GLY A 204 -8.53 12.41 15.85
N VAL A 205 -8.97 12.87 17.02
CA VAL A 205 -8.82 14.26 17.45
C VAL A 205 -8.18 14.25 18.85
N PRO A 206 -6.89 14.56 18.95
CA PRO A 206 -5.94 14.83 17.87
C PRO A 206 -5.55 13.58 17.06
N ALA A 207 -5.16 13.76 15.81
CA ALA A 207 -4.55 12.70 15.02
C ALA A 207 -3.14 12.41 15.57
N LEU A 208 -2.70 11.14 15.49
CA LEU A 208 -1.39 10.69 15.97
C LEU A 208 -0.66 9.92 14.87
N VAL A 209 0.67 9.92 14.94
CA VAL A 209 1.51 9.14 14.02
C VAL A 209 2.36 8.17 14.83
N ASP A 210 2.19 6.87 14.55
CA ASP A 210 3.07 5.85 15.08
C ASP A 210 4.31 5.73 14.19
N VAL A 211 5.47 5.63 14.81
CA VAL A 211 6.77 5.44 14.14
C VAL A 211 7.25 4.03 14.42
N LEU A 212 7.48 3.25 13.35
CA LEU A 212 7.80 1.83 13.44
C LEU A 212 9.01 1.48 12.57
N SER A 213 9.75 0.44 12.95
CA SER A 213 10.80 -0.14 12.12
C SER A 213 10.21 -1.10 11.10
N GLU A 214 10.68 -1.02 9.84
CA GLU A 214 10.33 -1.97 8.78
C GLU A 214 11.63 -2.52 8.15
N PRO A 215 11.95 -3.83 8.24
CA PRO A 215 11.19 -4.84 8.97
C PRO A 215 11.21 -4.63 10.49
N PRO A 216 10.28 -5.24 11.23
CA PRO A 216 10.27 -5.17 12.68
C PRO A 216 11.59 -5.62 13.29
N GLY A 217 12.16 -4.78 14.19
CA GLY A 217 13.45 -5.06 14.82
C GLY A 217 14.68 -4.84 13.93
N GLY A 218 14.51 -4.33 12.70
CA GLY A 218 15.61 -3.89 11.86
C GLY A 218 16.31 -2.65 12.42
N LEU A 219 15.49 -1.67 12.82
CA LEU A 219 15.95 -0.43 13.44
C LEU A 219 15.47 -0.35 14.89
N ASN A 220 16.30 0.23 15.76
CA ASN A 220 15.94 0.57 17.12
C ASN A 220 15.44 2.02 17.16
N LEU A 221 14.28 2.23 17.75
CA LEU A 221 13.60 3.53 17.88
C LEU A 221 13.56 3.89 19.36
N ALA A 222 14.24 4.95 19.74
CA ALA A 222 14.23 5.49 21.09
C ALA A 222 13.68 6.92 21.07
N ASP A 223 12.92 7.30 22.09
CA ASP A 223 12.49 8.67 22.30
C ASP A 223 13.73 9.56 22.53
N ASP A 224 13.78 10.74 21.93
CA ASP A 224 14.89 11.68 22.08
C ASP A 224 14.68 12.66 23.25
N GLY A 225 13.55 12.57 23.95
CA GLY A 225 13.17 13.45 25.05
C GLY A 225 12.69 14.85 24.62
N GLU A 226 12.70 15.15 23.32
CA GLU A 226 12.29 16.44 22.74
C GLU A 226 11.08 16.29 21.80
N GLY A 227 10.37 15.15 21.88
CA GLY A 227 9.21 14.84 21.04
C GLY A 227 9.56 14.27 19.67
N GLY A 228 10.78 13.79 19.51
CA GLY A 228 11.28 13.09 18.35
C GLY A 228 11.78 11.69 18.67
N PHE A 229 12.44 11.07 17.71
CA PHE A 229 12.98 9.72 17.78
C PHE A 229 14.44 9.68 17.36
N ILE A 230 15.27 8.96 18.12
CA ILE A 230 16.57 8.52 17.66
C ILE A 230 16.41 7.14 17.06
N VAL A 231 16.68 7.03 15.76
CA VAL A 231 16.60 5.79 15.00
C VAL A 231 17.99 5.26 14.80
N ARG A 232 18.29 4.02 15.21
CA ARG A 232 19.60 3.39 15.09
C ARG A 232 19.51 2.00 14.50
N ASP A 233 20.50 1.68 13.64
CA ASP A 233 20.70 0.31 13.19
C ASP A 233 21.65 -0.47 14.16
N ARG A 234 21.82 -1.75 13.87
CA ARG A 234 22.72 -2.63 14.64
C ARG A 234 24.20 -2.25 14.51
N ARG A 235 24.57 -1.40 13.56
CA ARG A 235 25.96 -0.92 13.34
C ARG A 235 26.21 0.43 14.00
N GLY A 236 25.23 0.98 14.73
CA GLY A 236 25.35 2.25 15.42
C GLY A 236 25.13 3.49 14.56
N ARG A 237 24.73 3.31 13.28
CA ARG A 237 24.35 4.46 12.44
C ARG A 237 23.03 5.01 12.95
N ALA A 238 22.93 6.32 13.02
CA ALA A 238 21.77 6.96 13.61
C ALA A 238 21.21 8.11 12.75
N LEU A 239 19.92 8.32 12.90
CA LEU A 239 19.15 9.44 12.37
C LEU A 239 18.21 9.94 13.45
N ARG A 240 18.11 11.24 13.64
CA ARG A 240 17.04 11.84 14.44
C ARG A 240 15.86 12.15 13.55
N LEU A 241 14.67 11.75 13.97
CA LEU A 241 13.42 11.93 13.25
C LEU A 241 12.40 12.62 14.15
N ARG A 242 11.64 13.56 13.62
CA ARG A 242 10.46 14.10 14.30
C ARG A 242 9.29 14.24 13.34
N VAL A 243 8.09 14.09 13.90
CA VAL A 243 6.83 14.28 13.17
C VAL A 243 6.12 15.45 13.85
N VAL A 244 6.08 16.57 13.15
CA VAL A 244 5.60 17.86 13.70
C VAL A 244 4.20 18.11 13.16
N ALA A 245 3.22 18.29 14.06
CA ALA A 245 1.88 18.70 13.65
C ALA A 245 1.92 20.09 12.98
N ARG A 246 1.13 20.24 11.93
CA ARG A 246 0.96 21.55 11.31
C ARG A 246 0.35 22.53 12.32
N SER A 247 1.01 23.66 12.53
CA SER A 247 0.43 24.75 13.30
C SER A 247 -0.75 25.33 12.51
N VAL A 248 -1.93 25.27 13.10
CA VAL A 248 -3.08 26.03 12.58
C VAL A 248 -2.87 27.44 13.10
N GLU A 249 -2.46 28.36 12.25
CA GLU A 249 -2.55 29.79 12.59
C GLU A 249 -4.04 30.12 12.74
N VAL A 250 -4.43 30.50 13.94
CA VAL A 250 -5.78 30.94 14.32
C VAL A 250 -5.96 32.40 13.91
#